data_cc29f6fbbe77d6b40bc757f8e7686448
#
_entry.id   cc29f6fbbe77d6b40bc757f8e7686448
#
_cell.length_a   1.000
_cell.length_b   1.000
_cell.length_c   1.000
_cell.angle_alpha   90.00
_cell.angle_beta   90.00
_cell.angle_gamma   90.00
#
_symmetry.space_group_name_H-M   'P 1'
#
loop_
_entity.id
_entity.type
_entity.pdbx_description
1 polymer ?
#
loop_
_entity_poly.entity_id
_entity_poly.type
_entity_poly.pdbx_seq_one_letter_code
_entity_poly.pdbx_strand_id
1 'polypeptide(L)'
;SIVLGRSIDYAQMIVTAKLEGGSEADVTRMVEWTVQGEVGSVSPRGLFVPSANGKGKLTARFAGLRLEVPVEISGIGSGYVPDFVRDVNPVVTKLGCNAGTCHGSKDGREGFKLSLRGYDAIFDIRAFTDDMASRRANVAVPEKSLMLQKASASVPHEGGQVTKPGSKYYEIIRNWIGAGAKLDLKTARVESIELFPKNPVVQEI
;
A
#
# COMPACT_ATOMS: atom_id res chain seq x y z
N SER A 1 7.18 19.24 -3.82
CA SER A 1 5.71 19.15 -3.97
C SER A 1 5.25 17.72 -3.82
N ILE A 2 4.03 17.53 -3.31
CA ILE A 2 3.33 16.24 -3.26
C ILE A 2 2.26 16.28 -4.35
N VAL A 3 2.34 15.36 -5.32
CA VAL A 3 1.35 15.22 -6.38
C VAL A 3 0.80 13.80 -6.33
N LEU A 4 -0.51 13.66 -6.06
CA LEU A 4 -1.18 12.38 -5.97
C LEU A 4 -2.34 12.36 -6.97
N GLY A 5 -2.28 11.44 -7.93
CA GLY A 5 -3.16 11.38 -9.11
C GLY A 5 -4.17 10.23 -9.10
N ARG A 6 -4.17 9.37 -8.06
CA ARG A 6 -5.04 8.19 -7.99
C ARG A 6 -5.73 8.12 -6.63
N SER A 7 -6.93 7.58 -6.59
CA SER A 7 -7.71 7.42 -5.35
C SER A 7 -7.02 6.55 -4.27
N ILE A 8 -6.06 5.74 -4.67
CA ILE A 8 -5.30 4.86 -3.78
C ILE A 8 -3.94 5.43 -3.36
N ASP A 9 -3.55 6.59 -3.86
CA ASP A 9 -2.25 7.19 -3.54
C ASP A 9 -2.19 7.66 -2.08
N TYR A 10 -0.98 7.76 -1.56
CA TYR A 10 -0.63 8.37 -0.28
C TYR A 10 0.83 8.80 -0.34
N ALA A 11 1.25 9.60 0.62
CA ALA A 11 2.65 10.00 0.72
C ALA A 11 3.14 9.85 2.15
N GLN A 12 4.28 9.18 2.34
CA GLN A 12 4.98 9.13 3.61
C GLN A 12 6.00 10.27 3.65
N MET A 13 5.82 11.18 4.59
CA MET A 13 6.79 12.25 4.86
C MET A 13 7.85 11.75 5.82
N ILE A 14 9.10 12.12 5.55
CA ILE A 14 10.22 11.95 6.45
C ILE A 14 10.86 13.33 6.64
N VAL A 15 11.08 13.72 7.88
CA VAL A 15 11.79 14.98 8.23
C VAL A 15 13.09 14.61 8.91
N THR A 16 14.19 15.03 8.29
CA THR A 16 15.54 14.83 8.79
C THR A 16 16.08 16.15 9.32
N ALA A 17 16.50 16.19 10.57
CA ALA A 17 17.22 17.30 11.16
C ALA A 17 18.73 17.10 10.98
N LYS A 18 19.42 18.16 10.56
CA LYS A 18 20.89 18.23 10.62
C LYS A 18 21.30 18.79 11.97
N LEU A 19 22.11 18.05 12.69
CA LEU A 19 22.58 18.40 14.03
C LEU A 19 23.93 19.14 13.94
N GLU A 20 24.29 19.81 15.02
CA GLU A 20 25.65 20.34 15.20
C GLU A 20 26.65 19.20 15.09
N GLY A 21 27.71 19.39 14.28
CA GLY A 21 28.66 18.30 13.97
C GLY A 21 28.34 17.48 12.71
N GLY A 22 27.23 17.81 11.99
CA GLY A 22 26.92 17.29 10.66
C GLY A 22 26.21 15.92 10.65
N SER A 23 25.88 15.36 11.81
CA SER A 23 25.04 14.16 11.87
C SER A 23 23.58 14.47 11.53
N GLU A 24 22.84 13.46 11.10
CA GLU A 24 21.42 13.57 10.73
C GLU A 24 20.56 12.66 11.62
N ALA A 25 19.38 13.17 12.00
CA ALA A 25 18.41 12.42 12.80
C ALA A 25 17.00 12.50 12.16
N ASP A 26 16.28 11.37 12.16
CA ASP A 26 14.86 11.35 11.80
C ASP A 26 14.03 11.93 12.94
N VAL A 27 13.46 13.10 12.70
CA VAL A 27 12.60 13.81 13.65
C VAL A 27 11.14 13.79 13.25
N THR A 28 10.75 12.96 12.30
CA THR A 28 9.39 12.90 11.72
C THR A 28 8.30 12.79 12.78
N ARG A 29 8.53 12.02 13.85
CA ARG A 29 7.56 11.81 14.94
C ARG A 29 7.51 12.95 15.97
N MET A 30 8.48 13.87 15.90
CA MET A 30 8.58 15.04 16.78
C MET A 30 8.01 16.29 16.11
N VAL A 31 7.66 16.18 14.83
CA VAL A 31 7.14 17.29 14.02
C VAL A 31 5.67 17.51 14.30
N GLU A 32 5.29 18.76 14.46
CA GLU A 32 3.90 19.21 14.42
C GLU A 32 3.47 19.38 12.96
N TRP A 33 2.47 18.60 12.56
CA TRP A 33 1.95 18.58 11.20
C TRP A 33 0.64 19.36 11.09
N THR A 34 0.53 20.20 10.05
CA THR A 34 -0.74 20.85 9.69
C THR A 34 -0.98 20.79 8.19
N VAL A 35 -2.25 20.64 7.80
CA VAL A 35 -2.68 20.68 6.40
C VAL A 35 -3.60 21.87 6.21
N GLN A 36 -3.31 22.71 5.22
CA GLN A 36 -4.19 23.78 4.75
C GLN A 36 -4.89 23.34 3.47
N GLY A 37 -6.18 23.60 3.35
CA GLY A 37 -7.05 23.08 2.29
C GLY A 37 -7.67 21.73 2.70
N GLU A 38 -8.83 21.42 2.14
CA GLU A 38 -9.57 20.18 2.45
C GLU A 38 -9.10 18.99 1.59
N VAL A 39 -7.81 18.92 1.30
CA VAL A 39 -7.24 17.94 0.35
C VAL A 39 -6.84 16.62 1.00
N GLY A 40 -6.82 16.52 2.32
CA GLY A 40 -6.42 15.31 3.03
C GLY A 40 -6.04 15.55 4.49
N SER A 41 -5.49 14.51 5.10
CA SER A 41 -5.00 14.53 6.47
C SER A 41 -3.59 13.95 6.57
N VAL A 42 -2.87 14.31 7.61
CA VAL A 42 -1.55 13.78 7.92
C VAL A 42 -1.53 13.19 9.32
N SER A 43 -0.98 12.00 9.47
CA SER A 43 -0.81 11.37 10.78
C SER A 43 0.39 11.94 11.54
N PRO A 44 0.48 11.77 12.88
CA PRO A 44 1.68 12.15 13.65
C PRO A 44 2.97 11.46 13.17
N ARG A 45 2.85 10.37 12.40
CA ARG A 45 3.98 9.66 11.81
C ARG A 45 4.33 10.13 10.40
N GLY A 46 3.74 11.27 9.95
CA GLY A 46 4.02 11.83 8.62
C GLY A 46 3.32 11.13 7.45
N LEU A 47 2.35 10.25 7.68
CA LEU A 47 1.59 9.64 6.59
C LEU A 47 0.47 10.60 6.15
N PHE A 48 0.60 11.16 4.95
CA PHE A 48 -0.44 11.96 4.31
C PHE A 48 -1.38 11.06 3.49
N VAL A 49 -2.67 11.21 3.72
CA VAL A 49 -3.74 10.49 3.00
C VAL A 49 -4.69 11.53 2.39
N PRO A 50 -4.87 11.52 1.07
CA PRO A 50 -5.78 12.45 0.40
C PRO A 50 -7.24 12.11 0.69
N SER A 51 -8.12 13.14 0.73
CA SER A 51 -9.57 12.99 0.92
C SER A 51 -10.38 13.65 -0.19
N ALA A 52 -9.84 14.66 -0.86
CA ALA A 52 -10.52 15.37 -1.93
C ALA A 52 -9.52 15.89 -2.99
N ASN A 53 -10.02 16.12 -4.20
CA ASN A 53 -9.27 16.80 -5.26
C ASN A 53 -9.07 18.26 -4.90
N GLY A 54 -7.93 18.82 -5.27
CA GLY A 54 -7.63 20.23 -5.07
C GLY A 54 -6.17 20.50 -4.80
N LYS A 55 -5.90 21.74 -4.42
CA LYS A 55 -4.57 22.20 -4.02
C LYS A 55 -4.58 22.58 -2.55
N GLY A 56 -3.48 22.26 -1.87
CA GLY A 56 -3.29 22.55 -0.46
C GLY A 56 -1.82 22.75 -0.14
N LYS A 57 -1.54 22.81 1.16
CA LYS A 57 -0.20 22.93 1.69
C LYS A 57 -0.04 22.10 2.94
N LEU A 58 1.00 21.29 2.98
CA LEU A 58 1.45 20.59 4.18
C LEU A 58 2.52 21.41 4.87
N THR A 59 2.38 21.68 6.15
CA THR A 59 3.36 22.37 6.97
C THR A 59 3.90 21.43 8.04
N ALA A 60 5.22 21.42 8.19
CA ALA A 60 5.96 20.73 9.25
C ALA A 60 6.63 21.78 10.15
N ARG A 61 6.46 21.68 11.48
CA ARG A 61 7.11 22.54 12.47
C ARG A 61 7.89 21.71 13.47
N PHE A 62 9.15 22.09 13.71
CA PHE A 62 10.02 21.46 14.69
C PHE A 62 11.08 22.45 15.17
N ALA A 63 11.28 22.56 16.49
CA ALA A 63 12.32 23.40 17.12
C ALA A 63 12.35 24.86 16.58
N GLY A 64 11.18 25.49 16.39
CA GLY A 64 11.06 26.84 15.86
C GLY A 64 11.21 26.96 14.33
N LEU A 65 11.62 25.91 13.65
CA LEU A 65 11.72 25.85 12.20
C LEU A 65 10.38 25.48 11.56
N ARG A 66 10.14 25.95 10.34
CA ARG A 66 8.94 25.69 9.56
C ARG A 66 9.31 25.33 8.12
N LEU A 67 8.76 24.21 7.65
CA LEU A 67 8.85 23.79 6.26
C LEU A 67 7.44 23.69 5.66
N GLU A 68 7.30 24.11 4.42
CA GLU A 68 6.03 24.05 3.68
C GLU A 68 6.20 23.28 2.37
N VAL A 69 5.27 22.37 2.11
CA VAL A 69 5.26 21.55 0.91
C VAL A 69 3.92 21.72 0.20
N PRO A 70 3.89 22.23 -1.04
CA PRO A 70 2.68 22.26 -1.84
C PRO A 70 2.13 20.85 -2.09
N VAL A 71 0.82 20.73 -2.00
CA VAL A 71 0.06 19.47 -2.22
C VAL A 71 -0.92 19.69 -3.36
N GLU A 72 -0.93 18.79 -4.33
CA GLU A 72 -1.88 18.76 -5.42
C GLU A 72 -2.48 17.37 -5.55
N ILE A 73 -3.78 17.27 -5.42
CA ILE A 73 -4.53 16.02 -5.44
C ILE A 73 -5.48 16.03 -6.63
N SER A 74 -5.46 14.93 -7.40
CA SER A 74 -6.39 14.67 -8.48
C SER A 74 -6.80 13.19 -8.45
N GLY A 75 -7.86 12.84 -9.17
CA GLY A 75 -8.26 11.43 -9.32
C GLY A 75 -9.00 10.81 -8.13
N ILE A 76 -9.30 11.57 -7.07
CA ILE A 76 -10.25 11.11 -6.04
C ILE A 76 -11.64 11.03 -6.70
N GLY A 77 -12.27 9.87 -6.60
CA GLY A 77 -13.57 9.61 -7.26
C GLY A 77 -13.46 9.25 -8.76
N SER A 78 -12.28 9.33 -9.38
CA SER A 78 -12.06 8.72 -10.69
C SER A 78 -12.11 7.20 -10.54
N GLY A 79 -12.78 6.51 -11.44
CA GLY A 79 -12.92 5.05 -11.43
C GLY A 79 -11.59 4.33 -11.66
N TYR A 80 -10.61 4.56 -10.77
CA TYR A 80 -9.30 3.91 -10.85
C TYR A 80 -9.42 2.40 -10.73
N VAL A 81 -8.98 1.69 -11.76
CA VAL A 81 -8.90 0.24 -11.79
C VAL A 81 -7.51 -0.18 -11.31
N PRO A 82 -7.41 -0.91 -10.19
CA PRO A 82 -6.11 -1.39 -9.71
C PRO A 82 -5.48 -2.39 -10.69
N ASP A 83 -4.18 -2.26 -10.88
CA ASP A 83 -3.37 -3.21 -11.63
C ASP A 83 -2.85 -4.32 -10.72
N PHE A 84 -2.80 -5.56 -11.23
CA PHE A 84 -2.37 -6.70 -10.41
C PHE A 84 -0.92 -6.55 -9.93
N VAL A 85 -0.01 -6.22 -10.82
CA VAL A 85 1.43 -6.16 -10.51
C VAL A 85 1.79 -4.97 -9.64
N ARG A 86 1.23 -3.78 -9.98
CA ARG A 86 1.57 -2.54 -9.31
C ARG A 86 0.84 -2.33 -7.99
N ASP A 87 -0.42 -2.77 -7.91
CA ASP A 87 -1.30 -2.43 -6.79
C ASP A 87 -1.70 -3.65 -5.96
N VAL A 88 -2.16 -4.74 -6.58
CA VAL A 88 -2.72 -5.90 -5.85
C VAL A 88 -1.62 -6.77 -5.25
N ASN A 89 -0.62 -7.15 -6.03
CA ASN A 89 0.45 -8.03 -5.56
C ASN A 89 1.26 -7.44 -4.40
N PRO A 90 1.61 -6.13 -4.40
CA PRO A 90 2.18 -5.47 -3.23
C PRO A 90 1.26 -5.49 -1.99
N VAL A 91 -0.06 -5.35 -2.18
CA VAL A 91 -1.03 -5.44 -1.09
C VAL A 91 -1.07 -6.87 -0.52
N VAL A 92 -1.13 -7.89 -1.37
CA VAL A 92 -1.06 -9.31 -0.96
C VAL A 92 0.21 -9.59 -0.15
N THR A 93 1.34 -9.02 -0.57
CA THR A 93 2.61 -9.11 0.16
C THR A 93 2.58 -8.36 1.49
N LYS A 94 2.02 -7.15 1.51
CA LYS A 94 1.91 -6.33 2.73
C LYS A 94 1.00 -6.97 3.77
N LEU A 95 -0.06 -7.64 3.34
CA LEU A 95 -0.96 -8.42 4.20
C LEU A 95 -0.35 -9.74 4.67
N GLY A 96 0.81 -10.14 4.15
CA GLY A 96 1.52 -11.36 4.53
C GLY A 96 1.01 -12.64 3.86
N CYS A 97 0.04 -12.55 2.94
CA CYS A 97 -0.57 -13.73 2.34
C CYS A 97 0.44 -14.63 1.63
N ASN A 98 1.44 -14.06 0.94
CA ASN A 98 2.49 -14.77 0.23
C ASN A 98 3.82 -14.86 1.03
N ALA A 99 3.76 -14.74 2.35
CA ALA A 99 4.92 -14.98 3.22
C ALA A 99 5.27 -16.48 3.24
N GLY A 100 6.53 -16.80 3.54
CA GLY A 100 7.03 -18.19 3.61
C GLY A 100 6.38 -19.05 4.71
N THR A 101 5.72 -18.43 5.68
CA THR A 101 4.93 -19.09 6.72
C THR A 101 3.45 -19.24 6.35
N CYS A 102 3.02 -18.62 5.25
CA CYS A 102 1.66 -18.63 4.73
C CYS A 102 1.61 -19.29 3.34
N HIS A 103 0.87 -18.72 2.39
CA HIS A 103 0.69 -19.30 1.06
C HIS A 103 1.95 -19.21 0.16
N GLY A 104 2.99 -18.46 0.55
CA GLY A 104 4.30 -18.45 -0.11
C GLY A 104 5.25 -19.56 0.35
N SER A 105 4.82 -20.48 1.22
CA SER A 105 5.60 -21.66 1.60
C SER A 105 5.78 -22.63 0.43
N LYS A 106 6.73 -23.59 0.56
CA LYS A 106 7.02 -24.57 -0.50
C LYS A 106 5.77 -25.25 -1.06
N ASP A 107 4.84 -25.66 -0.19
CA ASP A 107 3.63 -26.38 -0.57
C ASP A 107 2.36 -25.54 -0.46
N GLY A 108 2.49 -24.25 -0.09
CA GLY A 108 1.34 -23.38 0.20
C GLY A 108 0.64 -23.77 1.51
N ARG A 109 -0.65 -23.41 1.62
CA ARG A 109 -1.53 -23.78 2.74
C ARG A 109 -2.90 -24.17 2.22
N GLU A 110 -3.43 -25.30 2.66
CA GLU A 110 -4.78 -25.78 2.32
C GLU A 110 -5.08 -25.76 0.80
N GLY A 111 -4.12 -26.23 -0.01
CA GLY A 111 -4.25 -26.28 -1.47
C GLY A 111 -4.21 -24.90 -2.16
N PHE A 112 -3.83 -23.85 -1.45
CA PHE A 112 -3.60 -22.54 -2.02
C PHE A 112 -2.14 -22.14 -1.87
N LYS A 113 -1.46 -21.93 -3.00
CA LYS A 113 -0.06 -21.54 -3.08
C LYS A 113 0.08 -20.26 -3.87
N LEU A 114 0.96 -19.38 -3.38
CA LEU A 114 1.42 -18.18 -4.05
C LEU A 114 2.95 -18.22 -4.22
N SER A 115 3.46 -17.44 -5.12
CA SER A 115 4.90 -17.21 -5.20
C SER A 115 5.39 -16.46 -3.96
N LEU A 116 6.58 -16.82 -3.48
CA LEU A 116 7.15 -16.16 -2.29
C LEU A 116 7.34 -14.66 -2.57
N ARG A 117 6.70 -13.81 -1.75
CA ARG A 117 6.77 -12.35 -1.89
C ARG A 117 6.29 -11.81 -3.24
N GLY A 118 5.52 -12.60 -4.00
CA GLY A 118 4.90 -12.14 -5.24
C GLY A 118 5.87 -11.98 -6.42
N TYR A 119 6.97 -12.76 -6.44
CA TYR A 119 7.95 -12.64 -7.51
C TYR A 119 7.46 -13.15 -8.86
N ASP A 120 6.48 -14.04 -8.89
CA ASP A 120 5.89 -14.61 -10.12
C ASP A 120 4.41 -14.21 -10.24
N ALA A 121 4.17 -13.08 -10.91
CA ALA A 121 2.83 -12.53 -11.07
C ALA A 121 1.92 -13.41 -11.94
N ILE A 122 2.49 -14.18 -12.89
CA ILE A 122 1.72 -15.10 -13.74
C ILE A 122 1.24 -16.29 -12.92
N PHE A 123 2.12 -16.86 -12.11
CA PHE A 123 1.75 -17.93 -11.20
C PHE A 123 0.67 -17.48 -10.20
N ASP A 124 0.86 -16.30 -9.61
CA ASP A 124 -0.04 -15.78 -8.57
C ASP A 124 -1.43 -15.46 -9.11
N ILE A 125 -1.52 -14.83 -10.28
CA ILE A 125 -2.84 -14.55 -10.85
C ILE A 125 -3.61 -15.83 -11.18
N ARG A 126 -2.93 -16.83 -11.74
CA ARG A 126 -3.56 -18.14 -12.05
C ARG A 126 -4.04 -18.83 -10.78
N ALA A 127 -3.27 -18.76 -9.69
CA ALA A 127 -3.70 -19.27 -8.40
C ALA A 127 -4.98 -18.59 -7.88
N PHE A 128 -5.21 -17.32 -8.21
CA PHE A 128 -6.43 -16.60 -7.84
C PHE A 128 -7.59 -16.83 -8.80
N THR A 129 -7.35 -16.93 -10.10
CA THR A 129 -8.37 -16.88 -11.14
C THR A 129 -8.71 -18.25 -11.74
N ASP A 130 -7.69 -19.07 -12.04
CA ASP A 130 -7.87 -20.32 -12.76
C ASP A 130 -8.22 -21.49 -11.81
N ASP A 131 -7.52 -21.53 -10.67
CA ASP A 131 -7.79 -22.54 -9.67
C ASP A 131 -9.17 -22.35 -9.01
N MET A 132 -9.91 -23.46 -8.84
CA MET A 132 -11.23 -23.46 -8.21
C MET A 132 -12.27 -22.58 -8.93
N ALA A 133 -12.16 -22.38 -10.22
CA ALA A 133 -13.18 -21.78 -11.10
C ALA A 133 -13.89 -20.58 -10.48
N SER A 134 -13.18 -19.44 -10.38
CA SER A 134 -13.70 -18.16 -9.86
C SER A 134 -14.08 -18.12 -8.37
N ARG A 135 -13.81 -19.16 -7.60
CA ARG A 135 -14.13 -19.15 -6.16
C ARG A 135 -13.22 -18.20 -5.37
N ARG A 136 -11.93 -18.13 -5.72
CA ARG A 136 -10.98 -17.26 -5.04
C ARG A 136 -11.12 -15.82 -5.48
N ALA A 137 -11.42 -15.57 -6.77
CA ALA A 137 -11.69 -14.24 -7.33
C ALA A 137 -13.02 -14.28 -8.09
N ASN A 138 -14.12 -13.95 -7.44
CA ASN A 138 -15.46 -13.92 -8.02
C ASN A 138 -15.74 -12.56 -8.63
N VAL A 139 -15.60 -12.45 -9.95
CA VAL A 139 -15.79 -11.20 -10.70
C VAL A 139 -17.24 -10.71 -10.64
N ALA A 140 -18.21 -11.61 -10.61
CA ALA A 140 -19.63 -11.24 -10.57
C ALA A 140 -20.05 -10.62 -9.23
N VAL A 141 -19.47 -11.12 -8.12
CA VAL A 141 -19.75 -10.63 -6.77
C VAL A 141 -18.41 -10.56 -6.00
N PRO A 142 -17.62 -9.51 -6.17
CA PRO A 142 -16.26 -9.42 -5.63
C PRO A 142 -16.16 -9.71 -4.12
N GLU A 143 -17.13 -9.27 -3.34
CA GLU A 143 -17.18 -9.48 -1.88
C GLU A 143 -17.35 -10.96 -1.50
N LYS A 144 -17.83 -11.80 -2.41
CA LYS A 144 -17.94 -13.25 -2.24
C LYS A 144 -16.67 -14.01 -2.64
N SER A 145 -15.65 -13.31 -3.11
CA SER A 145 -14.34 -13.90 -3.39
C SER A 145 -13.73 -14.51 -2.13
N LEU A 146 -13.30 -15.76 -2.20
CA LEU A 146 -12.73 -16.46 -1.05
C LEU A 146 -11.47 -15.76 -0.52
N MET A 147 -10.67 -15.13 -1.41
CA MET A 147 -9.51 -14.34 -0.98
C MET A 147 -9.89 -13.17 -0.08
N LEU A 148 -11.01 -12.47 -0.34
CA LEU A 148 -11.50 -11.39 0.50
C LEU A 148 -12.17 -11.91 1.78
N GLN A 149 -12.96 -12.98 1.67
CA GLN A 149 -13.63 -13.59 2.82
C GLN A 149 -12.62 -14.14 3.84
N LYS A 150 -11.57 -14.84 3.37
CA LYS A 150 -10.47 -15.32 4.22
C LYS A 150 -9.69 -14.16 4.85
N ALA A 151 -9.29 -13.19 4.04
CA ALA A 151 -8.51 -12.03 4.50
C ALA A 151 -9.28 -11.14 5.50
N SER A 152 -10.61 -11.09 5.42
CA SER A 152 -11.46 -10.35 6.37
C SER A 152 -11.96 -11.18 7.56
N ALA A 153 -11.58 -12.47 7.61
CA ALA A 153 -12.09 -13.43 8.60
C ALA A 153 -13.63 -13.57 8.61
N SER A 154 -14.32 -13.25 7.51
CA SER A 154 -15.75 -13.53 7.35
C SER A 154 -16.05 -14.99 7.14
N VAL A 155 -15.02 -15.79 6.84
CA VAL A 155 -14.99 -17.26 6.95
C VAL A 155 -13.73 -17.66 7.73
N PRO A 156 -13.69 -18.85 8.35
CA PRO A 156 -12.55 -19.31 9.14
C PRO A 156 -11.22 -19.19 8.36
N HIS A 157 -10.20 -18.59 8.97
CA HIS A 157 -8.87 -18.39 8.41
C HIS A 157 -7.82 -18.47 9.52
N GLU A 158 -6.87 -19.41 9.43
CA GLU A 158 -5.80 -19.57 10.43
C GLU A 158 -4.92 -18.34 10.58
N GLY A 159 -4.70 -17.58 9.48
CA GLY A 159 -3.99 -16.31 9.50
C GLY A 159 -4.74 -15.17 10.19
N GLY A 160 -5.95 -15.40 10.69
CA GLY A 160 -6.81 -14.40 11.30
C GLY A 160 -7.30 -13.32 10.33
N GLN A 161 -7.75 -12.21 10.88
CA GLN A 161 -8.15 -11.04 10.08
C GLN A 161 -6.94 -10.19 9.74
N VAL A 162 -6.63 -10.07 8.45
CA VAL A 162 -5.51 -9.26 7.94
C VAL A 162 -5.97 -7.97 7.26
N THR A 163 -7.25 -7.89 6.89
CA THR A 163 -7.89 -6.67 6.35
C THR A 163 -9.38 -6.65 6.75
N LYS A 164 -10.10 -5.61 6.39
CA LYS A 164 -11.54 -5.50 6.64
C LYS A 164 -12.25 -4.71 5.53
N PRO A 165 -13.54 -4.99 5.27
CA PRO A 165 -14.35 -4.20 4.34
C PRO A 165 -14.21 -2.69 4.60
N GLY A 166 -14.12 -1.90 3.54
CA GLY A 166 -13.93 -0.46 3.61
C GLY A 166 -12.49 -0.01 3.90
N SER A 167 -11.57 -0.92 4.24
CA SER A 167 -10.16 -0.55 4.37
C SER A 167 -9.49 -0.47 3.00
N LYS A 168 -8.47 0.39 2.89
CA LYS A 168 -7.76 0.64 1.64
C LYS A 168 -7.32 -0.65 0.91
N TYR A 169 -6.71 -1.58 1.62
CA TYR A 169 -6.20 -2.81 1.02
C TYR A 169 -7.32 -3.74 0.56
N TYR A 170 -8.41 -3.80 1.33
CA TYR A 170 -9.60 -4.54 0.93
C TYR A 170 -10.19 -3.99 -0.37
N GLU A 171 -10.35 -2.66 -0.46
CA GLU A 171 -10.95 -1.99 -1.61
C GLU A 171 -10.07 -2.10 -2.88
N ILE A 172 -8.74 -2.08 -2.74
CA ILE A 172 -7.84 -2.32 -3.89
C ILE A 172 -8.09 -3.71 -4.47
N ILE A 173 -8.13 -4.74 -3.65
CA ILE A 173 -8.37 -6.12 -4.11
C ILE A 173 -9.79 -6.25 -4.67
N ARG A 174 -10.80 -5.73 -3.96
CA ARG A 174 -12.20 -5.80 -4.39
C ARG A 174 -12.41 -5.14 -5.75
N ASN A 175 -11.87 -3.95 -5.95
CA ASN A 175 -12.01 -3.20 -7.20
C ASN A 175 -11.27 -3.86 -8.36
N TRP A 176 -10.10 -4.47 -8.11
CA TRP A 176 -9.41 -5.28 -9.11
C TRP A 176 -10.24 -6.50 -9.54
N ILE A 177 -10.82 -7.22 -8.58
CA ILE A 177 -11.69 -8.36 -8.89
C ILE A 177 -12.90 -7.90 -9.70
N GLY A 178 -13.59 -6.83 -9.27
CA GLY A 178 -14.75 -6.28 -9.96
C GLY A 178 -14.46 -5.76 -11.38
N ALA A 179 -13.21 -5.37 -11.64
CA ALA A 179 -12.74 -5.00 -12.97
C ALA A 179 -12.33 -6.19 -13.85
N GLY A 180 -12.56 -7.42 -13.40
CA GLY A 180 -12.32 -8.63 -14.17
C GLY A 180 -11.08 -9.42 -13.75
N ALA A 181 -10.44 -9.10 -12.64
CA ALA A 181 -9.26 -9.79 -12.09
C ALA A 181 -8.14 -10.01 -13.12
N LYS A 182 -7.83 -8.99 -13.91
CA LYS A 182 -6.90 -9.09 -15.07
C LYS A 182 -5.45 -8.87 -14.66
N LEU A 183 -4.53 -9.45 -15.45
CA LEU A 183 -3.10 -9.20 -15.41
C LEU A 183 -2.69 -8.41 -16.66
N ASP A 184 -2.01 -7.28 -16.47
CA ASP A 184 -1.32 -6.58 -17.54
C ASP A 184 0.21 -6.82 -17.41
N LEU A 185 0.77 -7.57 -18.35
CA LEU A 185 2.22 -7.84 -18.39
C LEU A 185 3.05 -6.63 -18.84
N LYS A 186 2.40 -5.59 -19.41
CA LYS A 186 3.06 -4.35 -19.83
C LYS A 186 3.14 -3.30 -18.72
N THR A 187 2.56 -3.57 -17.54
CA THR A 187 2.68 -2.69 -16.38
C THR A 187 4.14 -2.39 -16.09
N ALA A 188 4.46 -1.11 -15.93
CA ALA A 188 5.79 -0.64 -15.60
C ALA A 188 6.32 -1.31 -14.32
N ARG A 189 7.56 -1.75 -14.35
CA ARG A 189 8.28 -2.39 -13.25
C ARG A 189 9.20 -1.38 -12.59
N VAL A 190 9.58 -1.66 -11.33
CA VAL A 190 10.63 -0.90 -10.64
C VAL A 190 11.96 -1.21 -11.32
N GLU A 191 12.64 -0.19 -11.81
CA GLU A 191 13.96 -0.32 -12.46
C GLU A 191 15.10 -0.16 -11.46
N SER A 192 14.91 0.69 -10.45
CA SER A 192 15.93 0.95 -9.43
C SER A 192 15.30 1.33 -8.10
N ILE A 193 16.02 1.07 -7.02
CA ILE A 193 15.68 1.50 -5.65
C ILE A 193 16.90 2.23 -5.09
N GLU A 194 16.70 3.42 -4.57
CA GLU A 194 17.70 4.16 -3.83
C GLU A 194 17.33 4.22 -2.35
N LEU A 195 18.28 3.85 -1.49
CA LEU A 195 18.11 3.94 -0.05
C LEU A 195 18.75 5.23 0.47
N PHE A 196 18.04 5.91 1.34
CA PHE A 196 18.52 7.11 2.01
C PHE A 196 18.27 7.01 3.51
N PRO A 197 19.22 7.42 4.37
CA PRO A 197 20.58 7.89 4.06
C PRO A 197 21.47 6.76 3.51
N LYS A 198 22.44 7.14 2.66
CA LYS A 198 23.34 6.15 2.00
C LYS A 198 24.25 5.42 2.99
N ASN A 199 24.60 6.09 4.09
CA ASN A 199 25.47 5.56 5.15
C ASN A 199 24.79 5.81 6.52
N PRO A 200 23.78 5.02 6.91
CA PRO A 200 23.14 5.20 8.21
C PRO A 200 24.13 4.83 9.32
N VAL A 201 24.31 5.73 10.28
CA VAL A 201 25.00 5.43 11.54
C VAL A 201 23.97 4.90 12.52
N VAL A 202 24.09 3.64 12.90
CA VAL A 202 23.27 3.02 13.94
C VAL A 202 24.07 3.04 15.22
N GLN A 203 23.57 3.70 16.25
CA GLN A 203 24.15 3.59 17.59
C GLN A 203 23.75 2.23 18.17
N GLU A 204 24.75 1.48 18.65
CA GLU A 204 24.47 0.31 19.51
C GLU A 204 23.84 0.80 20.81
N ILE A 205 22.71 0.20 21.18
CA ILE A 205 21.99 0.47 22.43
C ILE A 205 22.55 -0.46 23.53
#